data_82c849979afcc7a6e738e2ee439ab6bf
#
_entry.id   82c849979afcc7a6e738e2ee439ab6bf
#
_cell.length_a   1.000
_cell.length_b   1.000
_cell.length_c   1.000
_cell.angle_alpha   90.00
_cell.angle_beta   90.00
_cell.angle_gamma   90.00
#
_symmetry.space_group_name_H-M   'P 1'
#
loop_
_entity.id
_entity.type
_entity.pdbx_description
1 polymer ?
#
loop_
_entity_poly.entity_id
_entity_poly.type
_entity_poly.pdbx_seq_one_letter_code
_entity_poly.pdbx_strand_id
1 'polypeptide(L)'
;YIKSKYPMVKCAVATCWEEGPKAYHTCNNSWYTFMDGGPWAPWIPSKQNTHAPAANEAEDSGIVAIPHLSRDLIACYDGNGSNFGTHPQNVLRGMIYDSKTWDFPYLYNLIDQYRDLEKYNNGYAYNMMFVGPGWMNKMGRWEAPYELLLKSYEEGCEYYGKLKKEGKLVDMTMSEFADYYREKKGVNKKIYTEPECALWRDILYGSDKQLFWYCDPFMRACVNMDQGGAIVDLRPYAAKLEWKTGIGTDHVWDASYPFLIQEKYRAGYFTHYAGEGTVRSAKVCYNGEEVDLCLCRTKAHFSEVENENGVGKTRILTLDPVDIEFYDLTVKLQTKIYFVEGSQEIKIERNILEMSNPDAEVTINEYMVACYGTTEYSENMNGITLKCVGDTETKEIEYAYKCREAEVAGAKEVYAVIPPVDTKVSLTAEGKNYTGYVKEGYAFSPMLTLGYTTTLKNKEVFATCLKVEKAD
;
A
#
# COMPACT_ATOMS: atom_id res chain seq x y z
N TYR A 1 -22.26 -16.50 -4.13
CA TYR A 1 -23.21 -17.26 -3.27
C TYR A 1 -24.19 -16.33 -2.55
N ILE A 2 -23.73 -15.38 -1.70
CA ILE A 2 -24.64 -14.51 -0.91
C ILE A 2 -25.62 -13.76 -1.83
N LYS A 3 -25.11 -13.04 -2.81
CA LYS A 3 -25.93 -12.23 -3.73
C LYS A 3 -26.92 -13.06 -4.54
N SER A 4 -26.56 -14.28 -4.94
CA SER A 4 -27.46 -15.16 -5.68
C SER A 4 -28.62 -15.71 -4.83
N LYS A 5 -28.43 -15.91 -3.53
CA LYS A 5 -29.48 -16.33 -2.59
C LYS A 5 -30.28 -15.15 -2.01
N TYR A 6 -29.63 -14.03 -1.82
CA TYR A 6 -30.19 -12.85 -1.16
C TYR A 6 -29.93 -11.60 -2.02
N PRO A 7 -30.71 -11.43 -3.12
CA PRO A 7 -30.52 -10.32 -4.07
C PRO A 7 -30.60 -8.93 -3.43
N MET A 8 -31.31 -8.79 -2.29
CA MET A 8 -31.46 -7.54 -1.57
C MET A 8 -30.16 -7.08 -0.85
N VAL A 9 -29.19 -7.96 -0.63
CA VAL A 9 -27.91 -7.58 0.00
C VAL A 9 -27.13 -6.67 -0.93
N LYS A 10 -26.86 -5.45 -0.49
CA LYS A 10 -26.14 -4.42 -1.26
C LYS A 10 -24.69 -4.25 -0.82
N CYS A 11 -24.41 -4.51 0.44
CA CYS A 11 -23.11 -4.33 1.04
C CYS A 11 -22.78 -5.41 2.05
N ALA A 12 -21.52 -5.52 2.37
CA ALA A 12 -21.02 -6.28 3.50
C ALA A 12 -19.95 -5.47 4.21
N VAL A 13 -19.92 -5.55 5.54
CA VAL A 13 -18.76 -5.03 6.28
C VAL A 13 -17.59 -5.96 6.01
N ALA A 14 -16.58 -5.43 5.40
CA ALA A 14 -15.36 -6.18 5.16
C ALA A 14 -14.49 -6.12 6.41
N THR A 15 -14.84 -6.92 7.38
CA THR A 15 -13.90 -7.34 8.40
C THR A 15 -13.36 -8.68 7.96
N CYS A 16 -12.07 -8.81 7.82
CA CYS A 16 -11.47 -10.10 7.62
C CYS A 16 -11.60 -10.86 8.95
N TRP A 17 -12.73 -11.51 9.12
CA TRP A 17 -12.93 -12.43 10.22
C TRP A 17 -12.69 -13.82 9.67
N GLU A 18 -11.50 -14.33 9.88
CA GLU A 18 -11.19 -15.69 9.51
C GLU A 18 -11.60 -16.61 10.65
N GLU A 19 -12.53 -17.48 10.34
CA GLU A 19 -13.01 -18.50 11.26
C GLU A 19 -12.17 -19.76 11.11
N GLY A 20 -11.34 -20.04 12.08
CA GLY A 20 -10.58 -21.28 12.18
C GLY A 20 -10.08 -21.52 13.58
N PRO A 21 -9.67 -22.75 13.94
CA PRO A 21 -9.20 -23.07 15.30
C PRO A 21 -8.04 -22.20 15.77
N LYS A 22 -7.24 -21.70 14.86
CA LYS A 22 -6.12 -20.82 15.15
C LYS A 22 -6.48 -19.33 14.97
N ALA A 23 -7.59 -18.99 14.30
CA ALA A 23 -8.04 -17.60 14.15
C ALA A 23 -8.14 -16.89 15.50
N TYR A 24 -8.39 -17.62 16.54
CA TYR A 24 -8.41 -17.10 17.91
C TYR A 24 -7.04 -16.55 18.35
N HIS A 25 -5.96 -17.11 17.90
CA HIS A 25 -4.60 -16.65 18.23
C HIS A 25 -4.11 -15.54 17.29
N THR A 26 -4.67 -15.46 16.10
CA THR A 26 -4.34 -14.47 15.08
C THR A 26 -5.39 -13.38 14.96
N CYS A 27 -6.52 -13.50 15.64
CA CYS A 27 -7.70 -12.64 15.49
C CYS A 27 -7.42 -11.15 15.78
N ASN A 28 -6.33 -10.80 16.40
CA ASN A 28 -5.92 -9.42 16.53
C ASN A 28 -5.55 -8.78 15.18
N ASN A 29 -5.33 -9.57 14.14
CA ASN A 29 -4.95 -9.12 12.81
C ASN A 29 -6.09 -9.19 11.82
N SER A 30 -6.95 -10.16 11.99
CA SER A 30 -8.08 -10.42 11.10
C SER A 30 -9.19 -9.36 11.18
N TRP A 31 -9.14 -8.49 12.14
CA TRP A 31 -10.11 -7.39 12.29
C TRP A 31 -10.04 -6.34 11.19
N TYR A 32 -9.05 -6.42 10.32
CA TYR A 32 -8.74 -5.30 9.44
C TYR A 32 -8.34 -5.77 8.06
N THR A 33 -9.29 -5.88 7.18
CA THR A 33 -9.12 -6.23 5.76
C THR A 33 -7.97 -5.45 5.12
N PHE A 34 -7.84 -4.19 5.49
CA PHE A 34 -6.74 -3.36 5.05
C PHE A 34 -5.37 -3.92 5.43
N MET A 35 -5.21 -4.43 6.65
CA MET A 35 -3.94 -4.98 7.12
C MET A 35 -3.61 -6.33 6.47
N ASP A 36 -4.65 -7.10 6.13
CA ASP A 36 -4.50 -8.40 5.48
C ASP A 36 -4.31 -8.29 3.95
N GLY A 37 -4.18 -7.08 3.43
CA GLY A 37 -3.92 -6.83 2.02
C GLY A 37 -5.12 -6.45 1.20
N GLY A 38 -6.31 -6.37 1.78
CA GLY A 38 -7.49 -5.81 1.12
C GLY A 38 -7.36 -4.31 0.88
N PRO A 39 -8.21 -3.72 0.04
CA PRO A 39 -8.30 -2.29 -0.13
C PRO A 39 -8.60 -1.58 1.18
N TRP A 40 -8.03 -0.41 1.38
CA TRP A 40 -8.32 0.47 2.53
C TRP A 40 -9.61 1.28 2.31
N ALA A 41 -10.05 1.46 1.06
CA ALA A 41 -11.28 2.13 0.66
C ALA A 41 -12.38 1.10 0.32
N PRO A 42 -13.65 1.51 0.20
CA PRO A 42 -14.71 0.63 -0.28
C PRO A 42 -14.38 0.06 -1.66
N TRP A 43 -14.79 -1.17 -1.92
CA TRP A 43 -14.57 -1.80 -3.21
C TRP A 43 -15.71 -2.76 -3.56
N ILE A 44 -15.77 -3.14 -4.82
CA ILE A 44 -16.61 -4.23 -5.29
C ILE A 44 -15.73 -5.47 -5.38
N PRO A 45 -15.91 -6.45 -4.49
CA PRO A 45 -15.10 -7.66 -4.53
C PRO A 45 -15.21 -8.39 -5.87
N SER A 46 -14.07 -8.84 -6.38
CA SER A 46 -14.04 -9.77 -7.51
C SER A 46 -14.66 -11.12 -7.11
N LYS A 47 -15.43 -11.73 -8.01
CA LYS A 47 -15.91 -13.09 -7.84
C LYS A 47 -14.79 -14.13 -7.75
N GLN A 48 -13.60 -13.79 -8.28
CA GLN A 48 -12.44 -14.67 -8.29
C GLN A 48 -11.56 -14.48 -7.07
N ASN A 49 -11.54 -13.25 -6.53
CA ASN A 49 -10.70 -12.88 -5.39
C ASN A 49 -11.41 -11.79 -4.57
N THR A 50 -11.95 -12.16 -3.43
CA THR A 50 -12.74 -11.24 -2.60
C THR A 50 -11.92 -10.11 -1.96
N HIS A 51 -10.60 -10.26 -1.88
CA HIS A 51 -9.70 -9.21 -1.40
C HIS A 51 -9.35 -8.17 -2.47
N ALA A 52 -9.53 -8.52 -3.73
CA ALA A 52 -9.26 -7.62 -4.85
C ALA A 52 -10.54 -6.92 -5.32
N PRO A 53 -10.45 -5.66 -5.74
CA PRO A 53 -11.51 -5.03 -6.52
C PRO A 53 -11.76 -5.78 -7.83
N ALA A 54 -13.02 -5.84 -8.26
CA ALA A 54 -13.36 -6.38 -9.57
C ALA A 54 -12.76 -5.49 -10.67
N ALA A 55 -12.06 -6.10 -11.62
CA ALA A 55 -11.45 -5.39 -12.74
C ALA A 55 -12.42 -5.10 -13.89
N ASN A 56 -13.60 -5.74 -13.89
CA ASN A 56 -14.62 -5.58 -14.93
C ASN A 56 -15.98 -6.08 -14.46
N GLU A 57 -17.02 -5.87 -15.26
CA GLU A 57 -18.40 -6.24 -14.96
C GLU A 57 -18.61 -7.76 -14.78
N ALA A 58 -17.84 -8.59 -15.47
CA ALA A 58 -17.96 -10.04 -15.33
C ALA A 58 -17.49 -10.54 -13.96
N GLU A 59 -16.53 -9.84 -13.37
CA GLU A 59 -16.00 -10.15 -12.05
C GLU A 59 -16.82 -9.57 -10.90
N ASP A 60 -17.67 -8.60 -11.16
CA ASP A 60 -18.46 -7.89 -10.14
C ASP A 60 -19.31 -8.84 -9.29
N SER A 61 -19.06 -8.87 -8.00
CA SER A 61 -19.80 -9.69 -7.02
C SER A 61 -21.23 -9.21 -6.79
N GLY A 62 -21.60 -8.01 -7.19
CA GLY A 62 -22.88 -7.37 -6.91
C GLY A 62 -22.99 -6.78 -5.49
N ILE A 63 -21.92 -6.79 -4.70
CA ILE A 63 -21.88 -6.30 -3.32
C ILE A 63 -20.80 -5.22 -3.22
N VAL A 64 -21.03 -4.20 -2.41
CA VAL A 64 -19.98 -3.26 -2.00
C VAL A 64 -19.41 -3.74 -0.68
N ALA A 65 -18.12 -4.03 -0.66
CA ALA A 65 -17.39 -4.27 0.57
C ALA A 65 -17.03 -2.92 1.20
N ILE A 66 -17.46 -2.73 2.44
CA ILE A 66 -17.22 -1.49 3.20
C ILE A 66 -16.22 -1.83 4.29
N PRO A 67 -14.95 -1.38 4.16
CA PRO A 67 -13.96 -1.68 5.18
C PRO A 67 -14.23 -0.88 6.44
N HIS A 68 -13.63 -1.33 7.51
CA HIS A 68 -13.62 -0.64 8.79
C HIS A 68 -12.75 0.63 8.72
N LEU A 69 -13.17 1.58 7.92
CA LEU A 69 -12.40 2.79 7.70
C LEU A 69 -12.66 3.82 8.81
N SER A 70 -12.09 3.53 9.95
CA SER A 70 -12.12 4.40 11.13
C SER A 70 -10.72 4.66 11.68
N ARG A 71 -9.66 4.47 10.86
CA ARG A 71 -8.29 4.34 11.34
C ARG A 71 -7.35 5.40 10.82
N ASP A 72 -6.35 5.67 11.62
CA ASP A 72 -5.17 6.43 11.19
C ASP A 72 -4.30 5.57 10.27
N LEU A 73 -4.14 5.97 9.01
CA LEU A 73 -3.41 5.20 8.00
C LEU A 73 -1.89 5.19 8.25
N ILE A 74 -1.35 6.18 8.96
CA ILE A 74 0.06 6.17 9.39
C ILE A 74 0.24 5.21 10.55
N ALA A 75 -0.63 5.27 11.54
CA ALA A 75 -0.58 4.34 12.66
C ALA A 75 -0.80 2.89 12.21
N CYS A 76 -1.62 2.67 11.18
CA CYS A 76 -1.76 1.36 10.53
C CYS A 76 -0.44 0.87 9.93
N TYR A 77 0.26 1.74 9.22
CA TYR A 77 1.55 1.41 8.65
C TYR A 77 2.60 1.11 9.73
N ASP A 78 2.61 1.87 10.82
CA ASP A 78 3.53 1.67 11.94
C ASP A 78 3.18 0.46 12.84
N GLY A 79 2.19 -0.35 12.45
CA GLY A 79 1.79 -1.56 13.17
C GLY A 79 0.80 -1.32 14.31
N ASN A 80 0.38 -0.09 14.54
CA ASN A 80 -0.54 0.31 15.61
C ASN A 80 -1.97 0.60 15.12
N GLY A 81 -2.27 0.29 13.87
CA GLY A 81 -3.53 0.64 13.22
C GLY A 81 -4.80 0.14 13.91
N SER A 82 -4.69 -0.90 14.73
CA SER A 82 -5.79 -1.38 15.54
C SER A 82 -6.11 -0.47 16.73
N ASN A 83 -5.18 0.39 17.12
CA ASN A 83 -5.26 1.17 18.35
C ASN A 83 -5.67 2.62 18.13
N PHE A 84 -5.53 3.13 16.91
CA PHE A 84 -5.77 4.54 16.60
C PHE A 84 -6.82 4.68 15.50
N GLY A 85 -7.93 5.32 15.84
CA GLY A 85 -9.05 5.52 14.93
C GLY A 85 -10.17 6.33 15.56
N THR A 86 -11.28 6.45 14.85
CA THR A 86 -12.48 7.17 15.32
C THR A 86 -13.29 6.38 16.35
N HIS A 87 -12.93 5.15 16.64
CA HIS A 87 -13.56 4.35 17.67
C HIS A 87 -13.32 4.99 19.05
N PRO A 88 -14.36 5.21 19.90
CA PRO A 88 -14.23 5.91 21.16
C PRO A 88 -13.10 5.40 22.06
N GLN A 89 -12.95 4.07 22.13
CA GLN A 89 -11.90 3.45 22.92
C GLN A 89 -10.50 3.68 22.34
N ASN A 90 -10.36 3.67 21.01
CA ASN A 90 -9.09 3.90 20.36
C ASN A 90 -8.64 5.35 20.52
N VAL A 91 -9.57 6.31 20.49
CA VAL A 91 -9.30 7.70 20.83
C VAL A 91 -8.73 7.81 22.24
N LEU A 92 -9.36 7.13 23.21
CA LEU A 92 -8.86 7.12 24.60
C LEU A 92 -7.53 6.41 24.76
N ARG A 93 -7.27 5.33 24.01
CA ARG A 93 -5.99 4.59 24.10
C ARG A 93 -4.81 5.43 23.65
N GLY A 94 -4.93 6.13 22.53
CA GLY A 94 -3.91 7.07 22.09
C GLY A 94 -3.58 8.11 23.16
N MET A 95 -4.60 8.61 23.83
CA MET A 95 -4.45 9.61 24.89
C MET A 95 -3.86 9.04 26.19
N ILE A 96 -4.31 7.88 26.62
CA ILE A 96 -3.88 7.28 27.90
C ILE A 96 -2.43 6.83 27.85
N TYR A 97 -2.00 6.24 26.74
CA TYR A 97 -0.65 5.68 26.63
C TYR A 97 0.40 6.75 26.37
N ASP A 98 0.10 7.74 25.54
CA ASP A 98 1.11 8.70 25.10
C ASP A 98 1.08 10.03 25.85
N SER A 99 -0.09 10.56 26.24
CA SER A 99 -0.17 11.88 26.87
C SER A 99 -0.92 11.95 28.19
N LYS A 100 -1.65 10.93 28.56
CA LYS A 100 -2.56 10.90 29.72
C LYS A 100 -3.59 12.04 29.74
N THR A 101 -3.82 12.67 28.59
CA THR A 101 -4.75 13.80 28.43
C THR A 101 -5.77 13.48 27.34
N TRP A 102 -6.93 14.13 27.42
CA TRP A 102 -7.98 14.02 26.41
C TRP A 102 -7.58 14.78 25.17
N ASP A 103 -7.50 14.10 24.04
CA ASP A 103 -7.13 14.72 22.79
C ASP A 103 -8.27 14.60 21.75
N PHE A 104 -9.37 15.31 22.01
CA PHE A 104 -10.42 15.44 21.01
C PHE A 104 -9.95 16.10 19.71
N PRO A 105 -8.99 17.06 19.71
CA PRO A 105 -8.37 17.50 18.47
C PRO A 105 -7.84 16.38 17.59
N TYR A 106 -7.27 15.31 18.13
CA TYR A 106 -6.89 14.14 17.34
C TYR A 106 -8.08 13.51 16.61
N LEU A 107 -9.19 13.28 17.32
CA LEU A 107 -10.41 12.74 16.72
C LEU A 107 -10.95 13.64 15.60
N TYR A 108 -11.01 14.94 15.82
CA TYR A 108 -11.48 15.91 14.83
C TYR A 108 -10.57 15.96 13.60
N ASN A 109 -9.27 16.00 13.81
CA ASN A 109 -8.26 15.99 12.74
C ASN A 109 -8.33 14.70 11.92
N LEU A 110 -8.56 13.55 12.57
CA LEU A 110 -8.72 12.27 11.90
C LEU A 110 -9.96 12.25 11.00
N ILE A 111 -11.09 12.71 11.50
CA ILE A 111 -12.33 12.85 10.72
C ILE A 111 -12.14 13.83 9.56
N ASP A 112 -11.46 14.94 9.80
CA ASP A 112 -11.18 15.95 8.77
C ASP A 112 -10.24 15.43 7.68
N GLN A 113 -9.24 14.62 8.01
CA GLN A 113 -8.40 13.97 7.00
C GLN A 113 -9.21 13.04 6.11
N TYR A 114 -10.12 12.23 6.67
CA TYR A 114 -11.00 11.41 5.86
C TYR A 114 -11.89 12.22 4.94
N ARG A 115 -12.46 13.32 5.42
CA ARG A 115 -13.23 14.24 4.58
C ARG A 115 -12.38 14.81 3.44
N ASP A 116 -11.14 15.17 3.73
CA ASP A 116 -10.23 15.76 2.76
C ASP A 116 -9.78 14.77 1.67
N LEU A 117 -9.98 13.46 1.86
CA LEU A 117 -9.74 12.45 0.81
C LEU A 117 -10.58 12.68 -0.45
N GLU A 118 -11.69 13.42 -0.36
CA GLU A 118 -12.47 13.82 -1.53
C GLU A 118 -11.59 14.42 -2.63
N LYS A 119 -10.54 15.14 -2.28
CA LYS A 119 -9.58 15.74 -3.22
C LYS A 119 -8.82 14.70 -4.05
N TYR A 120 -8.68 13.49 -3.54
CA TYR A 120 -7.90 12.42 -4.16
C TYR A 120 -8.80 11.33 -4.73
N ASN A 121 -9.96 11.10 -4.15
CA ASN A 121 -10.90 10.03 -4.49
C ASN A 121 -12.03 10.48 -5.42
N ASN A 122 -11.73 11.29 -6.44
CA ASN A 122 -12.69 11.64 -7.50
C ASN A 122 -13.98 12.26 -6.99
N GLY A 123 -13.89 13.09 -5.97
CA GLY A 123 -15.00 13.85 -5.41
C GLY A 123 -15.86 13.05 -4.44
N TYR A 124 -15.33 12.04 -3.78
CA TYR A 124 -15.97 11.41 -2.64
C TYR A 124 -14.96 11.03 -1.55
N ALA A 125 -15.44 11.00 -0.32
CA ALA A 125 -14.71 10.44 0.81
C ALA A 125 -15.66 9.63 1.68
N TYR A 126 -15.10 8.81 2.52
CA TYR A 126 -15.86 7.90 3.38
C TYR A 126 -15.17 7.81 4.73
N ASN A 127 -15.96 7.85 5.79
CA ASN A 127 -15.52 7.52 7.14
C ASN A 127 -16.64 6.81 7.89
N MET A 128 -16.30 5.87 8.73
CA MET A 128 -17.24 5.14 9.56
C MET A 128 -16.81 5.18 11.02
N MET A 129 -17.71 5.57 11.91
CA MET A 129 -17.53 5.37 13.34
C MET A 129 -18.00 3.98 13.74
N PHE A 130 -17.09 3.15 14.18
CA PHE A 130 -17.42 1.82 14.69
C PHE A 130 -17.58 1.84 16.20
N VAL A 131 -18.68 1.27 16.67
CA VAL A 131 -18.97 1.11 18.10
C VAL A 131 -19.46 -0.31 18.37
N GLY A 132 -18.63 -1.11 19.00
CA GLY A 132 -18.98 -2.46 19.40
C GLY A 132 -19.56 -2.52 20.81
N PRO A 133 -20.67 -3.22 21.05
CA PRO A 133 -21.29 -3.33 22.39
C PRO A 133 -20.34 -3.82 23.48
N GLY A 134 -19.47 -4.77 23.15
CA GLY A 134 -18.48 -5.30 24.09
C GLY A 134 -17.38 -4.31 24.50
N TRP A 135 -17.30 -3.18 23.80
CA TRP A 135 -16.28 -2.16 24.04
C TRP A 135 -16.87 -0.95 24.76
N MET A 136 -18.17 -0.81 24.75
CA MET A 136 -18.92 0.24 25.42
C MET A 136 -19.63 -0.26 26.68
N ASN A 137 -19.11 -1.28 27.34
CA ASN A 137 -19.69 -1.78 28.57
C ASN A 137 -18.96 -1.28 29.82
N LYS A 138 -19.67 -1.29 30.95
CA LYS A 138 -19.12 -0.85 32.24
C LYS A 138 -17.97 -1.71 32.77
N MET A 139 -17.82 -2.91 32.26
CA MET A 139 -16.76 -3.84 32.69
C MET A 139 -15.42 -3.57 31.98
N GLY A 140 -15.39 -2.69 31.02
CA GLY A 140 -14.19 -2.13 30.35
C GLY A 140 -13.19 -3.18 29.88
N ARG A 141 -13.25 -3.56 28.61
CA ARG A 141 -12.28 -4.54 28.07
C ARG A 141 -10.80 -4.05 28.15
N TRP A 142 -10.62 -2.75 28.40
CA TRP A 142 -9.32 -2.08 28.28
C TRP A 142 -9.03 -1.10 29.42
N GLU A 143 -9.62 -1.32 30.58
CA GLU A 143 -9.40 -0.49 31.79
C GLU A 143 -9.81 0.99 31.64
N ALA A 144 -10.44 1.36 30.53
CA ALA A 144 -10.93 2.72 30.37
C ALA A 144 -12.25 2.91 31.14
N PRO A 145 -12.37 3.93 31.96
CA PRO A 145 -13.63 4.24 32.66
C PRO A 145 -14.78 4.41 31.67
N TYR A 146 -15.93 3.83 31.98
CA TYR A 146 -17.12 3.87 31.10
C TYR A 146 -17.55 5.31 30.77
N GLU A 147 -17.51 6.20 31.72
CA GLU A 147 -17.87 7.61 31.56
C GLU A 147 -16.97 8.31 30.54
N LEU A 148 -15.72 7.92 30.47
CA LEU A 148 -14.78 8.44 29.49
C LEU A 148 -15.05 7.90 28.09
N LEU A 149 -15.40 6.60 27.97
CA LEU A 149 -15.81 6.01 26.70
C LEU A 149 -17.06 6.68 26.17
N LEU A 150 -18.06 6.88 27.05
CA LEU A 150 -19.30 7.56 26.70
C LEU A 150 -19.04 8.99 26.22
N LYS A 151 -18.22 9.75 26.96
CA LYS A 151 -17.85 11.11 26.57
C LYS A 151 -17.14 11.15 25.21
N SER A 152 -16.21 10.24 24.94
CA SER A 152 -15.53 10.15 23.65
C SER A 152 -16.51 9.85 22.50
N TYR A 153 -17.49 9.01 22.76
CA TYR A 153 -18.57 8.73 21.81
C TYR A 153 -19.46 9.94 21.54
N GLU A 154 -19.89 10.62 22.59
CA GLU A 154 -20.71 11.83 22.50
C GLU A 154 -19.98 12.93 21.71
N GLU A 155 -18.70 13.19 22.01
CA GLU A 155 -17.90 14.17 21.29
C GLU A 155 -17.78 13.84 19.78
N GLY A 156 -17.58 12.57 19.46
CA GLY A 156 -17.58 12.11 18.06
C GLY A 156 -18.92 12.38 17.37
N CYS A 157 -20.02 12.01 18.02
CA CYS A 157 -21.37 12.23 17.50
C CYS A 157 -21.68 13.74 17.34
N GLU A 158 -21.30 14.56 18.30
CA GLU A 158 -21.47 16.01 18.23
C GLU A 158 -20.68 16.62 17.08
N TYR A 159 -19.44 16.18 16.88
CA TYR A 159 -18.60 16.65 15.79
C TYR A 159 -19.17 16.27 14.41
N TYR A 160 -19.59 15.02 14.22
CA TYR A 160 -20.28 14.61 13.00
C TYR A 160 -21.59 15.40 12.79
N GLY A 161 -22.37 15.60 13.87
CA GLY A 161 -23.59 16.40 13.84
C GLY A 161 -23.34 17.85 13.44
N LYS A 162 -22.22 18.46 13.90
CA LYS A 162 -21.77 19.79 13.48
C LYS A 162 -21.43 19.82 11.99
N LEU A 163 -20.61 18.88 11.51
CA LEU A 163 -20.23 18.80 10.11
C LEU A 163 -21.44 18.61 9.18
N LYS A 164 -22.43 17.81 9.62
CA LYS A 164 -23.69 17.66 8.89
C LYS A 164 -24.47 18.96 8.81
N LYS A 165 -24.62 19.69 9.92
CA LYS A 165 -25.33 21.00 9.95
C LYS A 165 -24.63 22.05 9.07
N GLU A 166 -23.30 21.95 8.94
CA GLU A 166 -22.48 22.84 8.11
C GLU A 166 -22.48 22.40 6.61
N GLY A 167 -23.18 21.32 6.27
CA GLY A 167 -23.19 20.77 4.90
C GLY A 167 -21.87 20.13 4.45
N LYS A 168 -20.98 19.82 5.40
CA LYS A 168 -19.65 19.23 5.15
C LYS A 168 -19.66 17.70 5.23
N LEU A 169 -20.75 17.11 5.69
CA LEU A 169 -20.94 15.69 5.85
C LEU A 169 -22.37 15.29 5.50
N VAL A 170 -22.52 14.16 4.84
CA VAL A 170 -23.79 13.46 4.63
C VAL A 170 -23.72 12.15 5.41
N ASP A 171 -24.68 11.93 6.32
CA ASP A 171 -24.83 10.63 6.96
C ASP A 171 -25.68 9.69 6.12
N MET A 172 -25.28 8.46 6.04
CA MET A 172 -25.95 7.41 5.27
C MET A 172 -25.93 6.10 6.03
N THR A 173 -26.97 5.29 5.83
CA THR A 173 -26.89 3.87 6.16
C THR A 173 -25.87 3.18 5.22
N MET A 174 -25.36 2.03 5.62
CA MET A 174 -24.42 1.27 4.77
C MET A 174 -25.04 0.90 3.41
N SER A 175 -26.33 0.62 3.37
CA SER A 175 -27.03 0.31 2.11
C SER A 175 -27.17 1.53 1.21
N GLU A 176 -27.45 2.71 1.76
CA GLU A 176 -27.48 3.97 1.02
C GLU A 176 -26.09 4.34 0.52
N PHE A 177 -25.07 4.14 1.35
CA PHE A 177 -23.68 4.36 0.92
C PHE A 177 -23.28 3.42 -0.20
N ALA A 178 -23.67 2.15 -0.16
CA ALA A 178 -23.40 1.21 -1.24
C ALA A 178 -24.06 1.63 -2.57
N ASP A 179 -25.31 2.12 -2.52
CA ASP A 179 -25.98 2.66 -3.71
C ASP A 179 -25.25 3.92 -4.23
N TYR A 180 -24.91 4.85 -3.34
CA TYR A 180 -24.15 6.05 -3.68
C TYR A 180 -22.79 5.72 -4.30
N TYR A 181 -22.04 4.77 -3.70
CA TYR A 181 -20.74 4.36 -4.20
C TYR A 181 -20.86 3.78 -5.62
N ARG A 182 -21.84 2.90 -5.86
CA ARG A 182 -22.07 2.33 -7.18
C ARG A 182 -22.50 3.36 -8.21
N GLU A 183 -23.37 4.29 -7.83
CA GLU A 183 -23.81 5.37 -8.70
C GLU A 183 -22.63 6.30 -9.04
N LYS A 184 -21.89 6.76 -8.03
CA LYS A 184 -20.74 7.68 -8.19
C LYS A 184 -19.61 7.07 -9.03
N LYS A 185 -19.28 5.81 -8.76
CA LYS A 185 -18.20 5.09 -9.46
C LYS A 185 -18.67 4.41 -10.76
N GLY A 186 -19.97 4.15 -10.89
CA GLY A 186 -20.52 3.46 -12.04
C GLY A 186 -20.59 4.30 -13.31
N VAL A 187 -20.44 5.62 -13.21
CA VAL A 187 -20.44 6.54 -14.36
C VAL A 187 -19.33 6.14 -15.33
N ASN A 188 -19.72 5.83 -16.58
CA ASN A 188 -18.81 5.34 -17.61
C ASN A 188 -18.01 4.07 -17.22
N LYS A 189 -18.56 3.25 -16.35
CA LYS A 189 -17.89 2.03 -15.83
C LYS A 189 -16.57 2.26 -15.10
N LYS A 190 -16.33 3.46 -14.63
CA LYS A 190 -15.16 3.83 -13.84
C LYS A 190 -15.06 3.06 -12.51
N ILE A 191 -16.18 2.48 -12.06
CA ILE A 191 -16.24 1.62 -10.87
C ILE A 191 -15.21 0.48 -10.88
N TYR A 192 -14.75 0.06 -12.05
CA TYR A 192 -13.78 -1.02 -12.20
C TYR A 192 -12.34 -0.56 -12.50
N THR A 193 -12.13 0.70 -12.84
CA THR A 193 -10.82 1.16 -13.31
C THR A 193 -10.27 2.33 -12.52
N GLU A 194 -11.15 3.12 -11.91
CA GLU A 194 -10.74 4.32 -11.20
C GLU A 194 -10.11 3.98 -9.85
N PRO A 195 -8.83 4.33 -9.63
CA PRO A 195 -8.13 3.98 -8.40
C PRO A 195 -8.57 4.86 -7.21
N GLU A 196 -8.39 4.32 -6.02
CA GLU A 196 -8.50 5.06 -4.77
C GLU A 196 -7.12 5.55 -4.32
N CYS A 197 -7.04 6.80 -3.87
CA CYS A 197 -5.80 7.42 -3.43
C CYS A 197 -5.97 8.12 -2.08
N ALA A 198 -4.91 8.14 -1.29
CA ALA A 198 -4.86 8.88 -0.04
C ALA A 198 -3.45 9.43 0.20
N LEU A 199 -3.27 10.74 0.20
CA LEU A 199 -2.09 11.37 0.78
C LEU A 199 -2.36 11.67 2.24
N TRP A 200 -1.86 10.83 3.12
CA TRP A 200 -2.07 10.89 4.55
C TRP A 200 -0.91 11.54 5.27
N ARG A 201 -1.19 12.36 6.26
CA ARG A 201 -0.16 12.96 7.13
C ARG A 201 -0.36 12.53 8.57
N ASP A 202 0.72 12.48 9.31
CA ASP A 202 0.68 12.19 10.74
C ASP A 202 -0.03 13.30 11.51
N ILE A 203 -1.05 12.93 12.27
CA ILE A 203 -1.77 13.79 13.17
C ILE A 203 -1.66 13.33 14.62
N LEU A 204 -1.24 12.08 14.84
CA LEU A 204 -1.16 11.48 16.16
C LEU A 204 0.07 11.99 16.92
N TYR A 205 1.22 11.96 16.27
CA TYR A 205 2.50 12.32 16.88
C TYR A 205 2.98 13.71 16.47
N GLY A 206 2.30 14.37 15.54
CA GLY A 206 2.70 15.67 15.01
C GLY A 206 4.05 15.68 14.28
N SER A 207 4.43 14.57 13.69
CA SER A 207 5.75 14.34 13.11
C SER A 207 5.88 14.81 11.66
N ASP A 208 4.96 15.49 11.08
CA ASP A 208 4.97 15.85 9.64
C ASP A 208 5.15 14.69 8.65
N LYS A 209 5.17 13.45 9.11
CA LYS A 209 5.30 12.24 8.28
C LYS A 209 4.13 12.13 7.31
N GLN A 210 4.42 11.72 6.09
CA GLN A 210 3.41 11.49 5.06
C GLN A 210 3.53 10.09 4.48
N LEU A 211 2.36 9.48 4.21
CA LEU A 211 2.23 8.25 3.43
C LEU A 211 1.25 8.49 2.29
N PHE A 212 1.59 7.99 1.11
CA PHE A 212 0.66 7.95 -0.01
C PHE A 212 0.20 6.53 -0.26
N TRP A 213 -1.10 6.31 -0.15
CA TRP A 213 -1.74 5.03 -0.44
C TRP A 213 -2.41 5.08 -1.80
N TYR A 214 -2.22 4.04 -2.57
CA TYR A 214 -2.82 3.82 -3.88
C TYR A 214 -3.42 2.43 -3.95
N CYS A 215 -4.62 2.30 -4.51
CA CYS A 215 -5.28 1.02 -4.71
C CYS A 215 -6.11 1.04 -5.99
N ASP A 216 -5.89 0.06 -6.85
CA ASP A 216 -6.68 -0.22 -8.03
C ASP A 216 -7.03 -1.72 -8.11
N PRO A 217 -7.72 -2.22 -9.16
CA PRO A 217 -8.03 -3.63 -9.30
C PRO A 217 -6.81 -4.56 -9.45
N PHE A 218 -5.64 -4.02 -9.70
CA PHE A 218 -4.43 -4.79 -9.99
C PHE A 218 -3.45 -4.85 -8.83
N MET A 219 -3.40 -3.78 -8.05
CA MET A 219 -2.46 -3.68 -6.94
C MET A 219 -2.88 -2.66 -5.87
N ARG A 220 -2.30 -2.81 -4.70
CA ARG A 220 -2.22 -1.78 -3.67
C ARG A 220 -0.77 -1.44 -3.42
N ALA A 221 -0.46 -0.16 -3.30
CA ALA A 221 0.88 0.32 -2.99
C ALA A 221 0.85 1.40 -1.90
N CYS A 222 1.93 1.47 -1.10
CA CYS A 222 2.18 2.55 -0.17
C CYS A 222 3.55 3.16 -0.42
N VAL A 223 3.60 4.49 -0.50
CA VAL A 223 4.84 5.28 -0.63
C VAL A 223 5.09 6.02 0.67
N ASN A 224 6.30 5.89 1.20
CA ASN A 224 6.70 6.52 2.45
C ASN A 224 7.67 7.68 2.21
N MET A 225 7.23 8.90 2.50
CA MET A 225 8.05 10.10 2.34
C MET A 225 9.17 10.22 3.40
N ASP A 226 9.00 9.60 4.57
CA ASP A 226 10.07 9.51 5.56
C ASP A 226 11.24 8.62 5.09
N GLN A 227 11.02 7.83 4.06
CA GLN A 227 12.00 6.95 3.43
C GLN A 227 12.25 7.35 1.97
N GLY A 228 12.37 8.64 1.70
CA GLY A 228 12.73 9.17 0.38
C GLY A 228 11.76 8.84 -0.74
N GLY A 229 10.51 8.55 -0.42
CA GLY A 229 9.51 8.10 -1.38
C GLY A 229 9.67 6.63 -1.78
N ALA A 230 10.21 5.82 -0.90
CA ALA A 230 10.27 4.37 -1.12
C ALA A 230 8.87 3.76 -1.14
N ILE A 231 8.66 2.74 -2.00
CA ILE A 231 7.47 1.89 -1.92
C ILE A 231 7.72 0.86 -0.81
N VAL A 232 6.87 0.88 0.21
CA VAL A 232 7.00 0.10 1.45
C VAL A 232 5.88 -0.92 1.65
N ASP A 233 4.86 -0.88 0.81
CA ASP A 233 3.81 -1.90 0.70
C ASP A 233 3.47 -2.07 -0.78
N LEU A 234 3.47 -3.32 -1.25
CA LEU A 234 3.05 -3.65 -2.60
C LEU A 234 2.33 -4.99 -2.57
N ARG A 235 1.03 -4.97 -2.88
CA ARG A 235 0.15 -6.13 -2.93
C ARG A 235 -0.32 -6.37 -4.35
N PRO A 236 0.04 -7.50 -4.99
CA PRO A 236 -0.49 -7.85 -6.29
C PRO A 236 -1.89 -8.44 -6.13
N TYR A 237 -2.85 -8.00 -6.94
CA TYR A 237 -4.21 -8.54 -6.95
C TYR A 237 -4.47 -9.52 -8.11
N ALA A 238 -3.49 -9.76 -8.97
CA ALA A 238 -3.57 -10.75 -10.03
C ALA A 238 -3.68 -12.19 -9.52
N ALA A 239 -3.20 -12.44 -8.31
CA ALA A 239 -3.26 -13.74 -7.68
C ALA A 239 -4.71 -14.22 -7.56
N LYS A 240 -5.02 -15.33 -8.22
CA LYS A 240 -6.20 -16.10 -7.87
C LYS A 240 -5.94 -16.75 -6.52
N LEU A 241 -6.55 -16.23 -5.49
CA LEU A 241 -6.74 -17.01 -4.28
C LEU A 241 -7.79 -18.06 -4.57
N GLU A 242 -7.42 -19.12 -5.26
CA GLU A 242 -8.22 -20.31 -5.24
C GLU A 242 -8.19 -20.82 -3.79
N TRP A 243 -9.32 -20.72 -3.14
CA TRP A 243 -9.65 -21.53 -1.99
C TRP A 243 -9.69 -22.97 -2.44
N LYS A 244 -8.54 -23.54 -2.78
CA LYS A 244 -8.48 -24.95 -3.03
C LYS A 244 -8.85 -25.63 -1.73
N THR A 245 -9.88 -26.38 -1.82
CA THR A 245 -10.11 -27.57 -1.00
C THR A 245 -8.80 -28.30 -0.88
N GLY A 246 -8.10 -28.15 0.18
CA GLY A 246 -6.74 -28.71 0.29
C GLY A 246 -5.74 -27.75 0.89
N ILE A 247 -5.97 -26.46 0.82
CA ILE A 247 -5.53 -25.59 1.88
C ILE A 247 -6.47 -25.97 3.01
N GLY A 248 -6.04 -26.93 3.79
CA GLY A 248 -6.87 -27.45 4.87
C GLY A 248 -7.37 -26.25 5.65
N THR A 249 -8.52 -26.41 6.26
CA THR A 249 -9.08 -25.48 7.23
C THR A 249 -8.06 -25.00 8.27
N ASP A 250 -6.89 -25.58 8.27
CA ASP A 250 -5.77 -25.28 9.13
C ASP A 250 -4.83 -24.19 8.61
N HIS A 251 -4.94 -23.75 7.35
CA HIS A 251 -3.98 -22.83 6.72
C HIS A 251 -4.61 -21.55 6.18
N VAL A 252 -5.92 -21.50 6.09
CA VAL A 252 -6.66 -20.38 5.48
C VAL A 252 -6.40 -19.05 6.18
N TRP A 253 -6.03 -19.07 7.43
CA TRP A 253 -5.90 -17.90 8.28
C TRP A 253 -4.48 -17.61 8.77
N ASP A 254 -3.55 -18.43 8.43
CA ASP A 254 -2.15 -18.07 8.43
C ASP A 254 -1.75 -17.30 7.14
N ALA A 255 -2.61 -17.29 6.14
CA ALA A 255 -2.39 -16.59 4.89
C ALA A 255 -2.90 -15.15 4.98
N SER A 256 -2.08 -14.24 5.42
CA SER A 256 -2.25 -12.86 4.97
C SER A 256 -2.21 -12.83 3.44
N TYR A 257 -2.95 -11.92 2.83
CA TYR A 257 -2.92 -11.78 1.38
C TYR A 257 -1.48 -11.64 0.90
N PRO A 258 -1.08 -12.34 -0.19
CA PRO A 258 0.29 -12.31 -0.67
C PRO A 258 0.79 -10.88 -0.91
N PHE A 259 2.02 -10.62 -0.53
CA PHE A 259 2.67 -9.34 -0.76
C PHE A 259 4.00 -9.54 -1.50
N LEU A 260 4.40 -8.53 -2.22
CA LEU A 260 5.74 -8.42 -2.79
C LEU A 260 6.64 -7.52 -1.94
N ILE A 261 6.06 -6.48 -1.35
CA ILE A 261 6.74 -5.59 -0.42
C ILE A 261 5.87 -5.42 0.81
N GLN A 262 6.45 -5.64 1.97
CA GLN A 262 5.88 -5.34 3.28
C GLN A 262 7.03 -5.12 4.26
N GLU A 263 7.58 -3.92 4.26
CA GLU A 263 8.73 -3.60 5.10
C GLU A 263 8.41 -3.68 6.58
N LYS A 264 7.24 -3.16 6.99
CA LYS A 264 6.87 -3.10 8.38
C LYS A 264 6.06 -4.30 8.84
N TYR A 265 6.44 -4.77 10.00
CA TYR A 265 5.66 -5.66 10.82
C TYR A 265 4.27 -5.09 11.07
N ARG A 266 3.27 -5.84 10.75
CA ARG A 266 1.89 -5.48 11.04
C ARG A 266 1.39 -6.32 12.20
N ALA A 267 0.73 -5.63 13.12
CA ALA A 267 0.28 -6.13 14.42
C ALA A 267 -0.31 -7.55 14.40
N GLY A 268 0.51 -8.52 14.13
CA GLY A 268 0.20 -9.91 14.12
C GLY A 268 1.40 -10.70 14.52
N TYR A 269 1.26 -11.41 15.56
CA TYR A 269 2.35 -12.11 16.22
C TYR A 269 3.07 -13.16 15.34
N PHE A 270 2.60 -13.41 14.12
CA PHE A 270 3.05 -14.55 13.33
C PHE A 270 3.54 -14.23 11.92
N THR A 271 3.40 -12.98 11.46
CA THR A 271 3.79 -12.60 10.09
C THR A 271 5.03 -11.71 10.03
N HIS A 272 5.67 -11.47 11.13
CA HIS A 272 6.60 -10.36 11.33
C HIS A 272 7.98 -10.54 10.72
N TYR A 273 8.30 -11.68 10.21
CA TYR A 273 9.62 -11.89 9.61
C TYR A 273 9.59 -11.95 8.09
N ALA A 274 8.41 -12.18 7.51
CA ALA A 274 8.31 -12.52 6.10
C ALA A 274 8.55 -11.34 5.15
N GLY A 275 8.46 -10.11 5.61
CA GLY A 275 8.61 -8.92 4.77
C GLY A 275 9.78 -8.01 5.17
N GLU A 276 10.56 -8.40 6.17
CA GLU A 276 11.64 -7.56 6.67
C GLU A 276 12.70 -7.31 5.57
N GLY A 277 13.03 -6.05 5.36
CA GLY A 277 13.98 -5.63 4.34
C GLY A 277 13.43 -5.54 2.92
N THR A 278 12.12 -5.79 2.73
CA THR A 278 11.50 -5.60 1.41
C THR A 278 11.16 -4.13 1.19
N VAL A 279 11.59 -3.59 0.05
CA VAL A 279 11.41 -2.18 -0.30
C VAL A 279 11.74 -1.96 -1.76
N ARG A 280 11.13 -0.93 -2.38
CA ARG A 280 11.59 -0.36 -3.63
C ARG A 280 12.10 1.06 -3.40
N SER A 281 13.36 1.30 -3.67
CA SER A 281 14.04 2.57 -3.47
C SER A 281 15.21 2.72 -4.43
N ALA A 282 16.07 3.68 -4.15
CA ALA A 282 17.33 3.86 -4.89
C ALA A 282 18.47 4.24 -3.96
N LYS A 283 19.68 3.97 -4.42
CA LYS A 283 20.93 4.44 -3.81
C LYS A 283 21.65 5.36 -4.78
N VAL A 284 22.28 6.37 -4.23
CA VAL A 284 23.17 7.28 -4.97
C VAL A 284 24.59 6.99 -4.53
N CYS A 285 25.47 6.72 -5.49
CA CYS A 285 26.86 6.34 -5.23
C CYS A 285 27.82 7.32 -5.90
N TYR A 286 28.85 7.73 -5.19
CA TYR A 286 29.90 8.61 -5.68
C TYR A 286 31.24 8.25 -5.01
N ASN A 287 32.29 8.03 -5.82
CA ASN A 287 33.64 7.72 -5.35
C ASN A 287 33.73 6.61 -4.28
N GLY A 288 32.84 5.60 -4.37
CA GLY A 288 32.81 4.50 -3.41
C GLY A 288 31.99 4.75 -2.15
N GLU A 289 31.49 5.96 -1.97
CA GLU A 289 30.47 6.27 -0.96
C GLU A 289 29.06 5.98 -1.50
N GLU A 290 28.17 5.54 -0.64
CA GLU A 290 26.78 5.21 -0.99
C GLU A 290 25.81 5.83 0.01
N VAL A 291 24.77 6.49 -0.50
CA VAL A 291 23.66 7.01 0.30
C VAL A 291 22.36 6.36 -0.20
N ASP A 292 21.67 5.65 0.68
CA ASP A 292 20.36 5.10 0.39
C ASP A 292 19.28 6.17 0.59
N LEU A 293 18.43 6.38 -0.40
CA LEU A 293 17.32 7.34 -0.32
C LEU A 293 16.31 7.00 0.78
N CYS A 294 16.23 5.75 1.23
CA CYS A 294 15.45 5.38 2.40
C CYS A 294 15.86 6.13 3.68
N LEU A 295 17.05 6.71 3.72
CA LEU A 295 17.53 7.53 4.85
C LEU A 295 17.17 9.01 4.70
N CYS A 296 16.61 9.42 3.55
CA CYS A 296 16.28 10.80 3.24
C CYS A 296 14.80 11.07 3.53
N ARG A 297 14.54 11.99 4.45
CA ARG A 297 13.18 12.44 4.72
C ARG A 297 12.75 13.54 3.75
N THR A 298 11.54 13.46 3.22
CA THR A 298 10.98 14.44 2.29
C THR A 298 9.48 14.63 2.53
N LYS A 299 8.87 15.56 1.80
CA LYS A 299 7.41 15.75 1.70
C LYS A 299 6.99 15.58 0.25
N ALA A 300 5.70 15.45 0.01
CA ALA A 300 5.17 15.28 -1.32
C ALA A 300 3.96 16.19 -1.60
N HIS A 301 3.85 16.54 -2.88
CA HIS A 301 2.67 17.20 -3.45
C HIS A 301 2.00 16.25 -4.44
N PHE A 302 0.68 16.24 -4.40
CA PHE A 302 -0.14 15.41 -5.27
C PHE A 302 -0.78 16.26 -6.37
N SER A 303 -0.75 15.76 -7.60
CA SER A 303 -1.42 16.34 -8.75
C SER A 303 -1.97 15.28 -9.70
N GLU A 304 -2.92 15.66 -10.55
CA GLU A 304 -3.50 14.80 -11.58
C GLU A 304 -3.41 15.47 -12.95
N VAL A 305 -3.13 14.66 -13.96
CA VAL A 305 -3.17 15.07 -15.36
C VAL A 305 -3.94 14.04 -16.17
N GLU A 306 -4.66 14.49 -17.21
CA GLU A 306 -5.32 13.57 -18.16
C GLU A 306 -4.26 12.76 -18.91
N ASN A 307 -4.53 11.47 -19.12
CA ASN A 307 -3.65 10.63 -19.92
C ASN A 307 -3.60 11.10 -21.37
N GLU A 308 -2.46 10.94 -22.04
CA GLU A 308 -2.26 11.37 -23.43
C GLU A 308 -3.26 10.75 -24.40
N ASN A 309 -3.73 9.55 -24.13
CA ASN A 309 -4.77 8.87 -24.91
C ASN A 309 -6.20 9.37 -24.61
N GLY A 310 -6.36 10.33 -23.70
CA GLY A 310 -7.65 10.88 -23.28
C GLY A 310 -8.50 9.91 -22.45
N VAL A 311 -7.95 8.80 -22.00
CA VAL A 311 -8.65 7.80 -21.18
C VAL A 311 -8.00 7.71 -19.82
N GLY A 312 -8.74 8.09 -18.76
CA GLY A 312 -8.23 8.07 -17.40
C GLY A 312 -7.23 9.18 -17.10
N LYS A 313 -6.63 9.12 -15.94
CA LYS A 313 -5.70 10.11 -15.42
C LYS A 313 -4.39 9.48 -14.96
N THR A 314 -3.32 10.25 -15.06
CA THR A 314 -2.08 9.95 -14.34
C THR A 314 -2.04 10.77 -13.06
N ARG A 315 -1.86 10.08 -11.94
CA ARG A 315 -1.66 10.68 -10.64
C ARG A 315 -0.18 10.81 -10.37
N ILE A 316 0.24 12.02 -10.00
CA ILE A 316 1.66 12.36 -9.85
C ILE A 316 1.93 12.76 -8.42
N LEU A 317 2.82 12.03 -7.79
CA LEU A 317 3.38 12.37 -6.49
C LEU A 317 4.76 12.99 -6.72
N THR A 318 4.87 14.30 -6.53
CA THR A 318 6.12 15.02 -6.65
C THR A 318 6.71 15.25 -5.27
N LEU A 319 7.88 14.70 -5.01
CA LEU A 319 8.57 14.85 -3.73
C LEU A 319 9.39 16.14 -3.73
N ASP A 320 9.48 16.76 -2.55
CA ASP A 320 10.39 17.88 -2.36
C ASP A 320 11.83 17.40 -2.59
N PRO A 321 12.69 18.20 -3.21
CA PRO A 321 14.09 17.83 -3.43
C PRO A 321 14.83 17.54 -2.13
N VAL A 322 15.71 16.56 -2.16
CA VAL A 322 16.62 16.23 -1.07
C VAL A 322 18.07 16.53 -1.48
N ASP A 323 18.84 17.04 -0.55
CA ASP A 323 20.28 17.23 -0.72
C ASP A 323 20.98 15.99 -0.19
N ILE A 324 21.76 15.32 -1.06
CA ILE A 324 22.55 14.13 -0.76
C ILE A 324 24.00 14.56 -0.66
N GLU A 325 24.58 14.35 0.51
CA GLU A 325 25.90 14.85 0.85
C GLU A 325 26.94 13.73 0.79
N PHE A 326 27.99 13.94 -0.01
CA PHE A 326 29.22 13.16 -0.02
C PHE A 326 30.36 14.05 0.47
N TYR A 327 31.54 13.47 0.69
CA TYR A 327 32.67 14.21 1.23
C TYR A 327 33.03 15.52 0.45
N ASP A 328 32.94 15.48 -0.88
CA ASP A 328 33.30 16.60 -1.76
C ASP A 328 32.24 16.96 -2.80
N LEU A 329 31.05 16.36 -2.69
CA LEU A 329 29.95 16.58 -3.61
C LEU A 329 28.60 16.63 -2.88
N THR A 330 27.80 17.64 -3.20
CA THR A 330 26.38 17.69 -2.83
C THR A 330 25.54 17.49 -4.09
N VAL A 331 24.57 16.58 -4.03
CA VAL A 331 23.64 16.26 -5.13
C VAL A 331 22.23 16.61 -4.69
N LYS A 332 21.59 17.53 -5.39
CA LYS A 332 20.17 17.82 -5.20
C LYS A 332 19.34 16.94 -6.11
N LEU A 333 18.57 16.02 -5.51
CA LEU A 333 17.76 15.03 -6.22
C LEU A 333 16.28 15.24 -5.93
N GLN A 334 15.44 15.19 -6.97
CA GLN A 334 13.98 15.16 -6.86
C GLN A 334 13.43 13.85 -7.40
N THR A 335 12.53 13.26 -6.64
CA THR A 335 11.77 12.07 -7.08
C THR A 335 10.36 12.47 -7.52
N LYS A 336 9.91 11.89 -8.64
CA LYS A 336 8.51 11.92 -9.05
C LYS A 336 8.01 10.50 -9.25
N ILE A 337 6.79 10.22 -8.78
CA ILE A 337 6.17 8.91 -8.90
C ILE A 337 4.84 9.08 -9.61
N TYR A 338 4.62 8.29 -10.65
CA TYR A 338 3.47 8.36 -11.52
C TYR A 338 2.67 7.07 -11.42
N PHE A 339 1.39 7.21 -11.16
CA PHE A 339 0.41 6.12 -11.14
C PHE A 339 -0.53 6.33 -12.31
N VAL A 340 -0.34 5.55 -13.36
CA VAL A 340 -1.13 5.67 -14.60
C VAL A 340 -2.38 4.81 -14.49
N GLU A 341 -3.55 5.42 -14.49
CA GLU A 341 -4.83 4.72 -14.38
C GLU A 341 -4.98 3.67 -15.49
N GLY A 342 -5.25 2.42 -15.08
CA GLY A 342 -5.46 1.28 -15.98
C GLY A 342 -4.20 0.63 -16.57
N SER A 343 -2.99 1.10 -16.22
CA SER A 343 -1.74 0.55 -16.80
C SER A 343 -1.09 -0.57 -16.01
N GLN A 344 -1.47 -0.76 -14.74
CA GLN A 344 -0.77 -1.67 -13.80
C GLN A 344 0.69 -1.29 -13.54
N GLU A 345 1.03 -0.02 -13.77
CA GLU A 345 2.40 0.48 -13.75
C GLU A 345 2.58 1.61 -12.75
N ILE A 346 3.77 1.62 -12.12
CA ILE A 346 4.24 2.73 -11.29
C ILE A 346 5.58 3.18 -11.88
N LYS A 347 5.59 4.38 -12.49
CA LYS A 347 6.82 4.97 -13.01
C LYS A 347 7.47 5.84 -11.94
N ILE A 348 8.79 5.74 -11.78
CA ILE A 348 9.58 6.55 -10.86
C ILE A 348 10.66 7.26 -11.66
N GLU A 349 10.72 8.57 -11.52
CA GLU A 349 11.79 9.43 -12.06
C GLU A 349 12.69 9.95 -10.96
N ARG A 350 14.00 9.83 -11.15
CA ARG A 350 15.04 10.43 -10.33
C ARG A 350 15.69 11.54 -11.12
N ASN A 351 15.44 12.76 -10.72
CA ASN A 351 15.90 13.97 -11.40
C ASN A 351 17.07 14.56 -10.62
N ILE A 352 18.26 14.60 -11.20
CA ILE A 352 19.37 15.38 -10.66
C ILE A 352 19.10 16.84 -11.02
N LEU A 353 18.71 17.64 -10.04
CA LEU A 353 18.43 19.05 -10.25
C LEU A 353 19.70 19.89 -10.32
N GLU A 354 20.66 19.56 -9.47
CA GLU A 354 21.92 20.30 -9.33
C GLU A 354 22.98 19.42 -8.65
N MET A 355 24.23 19.60 -9.06
CA MET A 355 25.41 19.09 -8.36
C MET A 355 26.33 20.24 -8.03
N SER A 356 26.94 20.26 -6.84
CA SER A 356 27.90 21.28 -6.43
C SER A 356 29.15 21.31 -7.34
N ASN A 357 29.51 20.17 -7.94
CA ASN A 357 30.42 20.05 -9.04
C ASN A 357 29.67 19.59 -10.29
N PRO A 358 29.39 20.48 -11.27
CA PRO A 358 28.62 20.15 -12.47
C PRO A 358 29.25 19.11 -13.39
N ASP A 359 30.57 18.90 -13.30
CA ASP A 359 31.29 17.91 -14.10
C ASP A 359 31.36 16.53 -13.44
N ALA A 360 30.85 16.40 -12.22
CA ALA A 360 30.78 15.13 -11.53
C ALA A 360 29.73 14.18 -12.17
N GLU A 361 29.98 12.91 -11.98
CA GLU A 361 29.05 11.85 -12.37
C GLU A 361 28.72 11.02 -11.13
N VAL A 362 27.42 10.70 -10.93
CA VAL A 362 26.96 9.83 -9.85
C VAL A 362 26.27 8.60 -10.40
N THR A 363 26.42 7.47 -9.73
CA THR A 363 25.70 6.25 -10.09
C THR A 363 24.40 6.19 -9.30
N ILE A 364 23.30 6.03 -10.00
CA ILE A 364 22.00 5.69 -9.42
C ILE A 364 21.81 4.18 -9.51
N ASN A 365 21.52 3.56 -8.39
CA ASN A 365 21.13 2.16 -8.30
C ASN A 365 19.67 2.07 -7.85
N GLU A 366 18.74 1.94 -8.81
CA GLU A 366 17.32 1.66 -8.55
C GLU A 366 17.16 0.19 -8.22
N TYR A 367 16.51 -0.11 -7.11
CA TYR A 367 16.32 -1.49 -6.68
C TYR A 367 14.92 -1.75 -6.13
N MET A 368 14.46 -2.97 -6.28
CA MET A 368 13.32 -3.52 -5.60
C MET A 368 13.74 -4.82 -4.94
N VAL A 369 13.70 -4.86 -3.62
CA VAL A 369 13.79 -6.09 -2.84
C VAL A 369 12.38 -6.54 -2.54
N ALA A 370 11.97 -7.59 -3.18
CA ALA A 370 10.67 -8.20 -2.98
C ALA A 370 10.80 -9.53 -2.25
N CYS A 371 9.72 -9.93 -1.62
CA CYS A 371 9.59 -11.24 -1.02
C CYS A 371 8.25 -11.81 -1.47
N TYR A 372 8.21 -13.11 -1.68
CA TYR A 372 6.95 -13.79 -1.71
C TYR A 372 6.62 -14.18 -0.26
N GLY A 373 5.73 -13.41 0.39
CA GLY A 373 5.40 -13.61 1.80
C GLY A 373 3.98 -14.07 2.02
N THR A 374 3.86 -15.23 2.57
CA THR A 374 2.81 -15.64 3.49
C THR A 374 3.51 -16.42 4.60
N THR A 375 2.95 -16.45 5.79
CA THR A 375 3.60 -16.95 7.01
C THR A 375 4.07 -18.39 6.99
N GLU A 376 3.68 -19.20 6.00
CA GLU A 376 3.98 -20.64 5.97
C GLU A 376 4.79 -21.10 4.76
N TYR A 377 5.26 -20.22 3.89
CA TYR A 377 5.68 -20.62 2.55
C TYR A 377 7.15 -20.49 2.22
N SER A 378 8.00 -20.73 3.18
CA SER A 378 9.39 -21.08 2.86
C SER A 378 9.51 -22.36 2.01
N GLU A 379 8.47 -23.19 1.94
CA GLU A 379 8.53 -24.49 1.30
C GLU A 379 8.07 -24.54 -0.17
N ASN A 380 7.29 -23.55 -0.64
CA ASN A 380 6.73 -23.55 -2.01
C ASN A 380 7.42 -22.59 -2.97
N MET A 381 8.73 -22.68 -3.04
CA MET A 381 9.55 -21.86 -3.93
C MET A 381 9.71 -22.42 -5.34
N ASN A 382 9.09 -23.56 -5.61
CA ASN A 382 9.24 -24.24 -6.88
C ASN A 382 8.70 -23.38 -8.04
N GLY A 383 9.56 -23.17 -9.01
CA GLY A 383 9.22 -22.47 -10.24
C GLY A 383 9.38 -20.95 -10.19
N ILE A 384 9.88 -20.35 -9.11
CA ILE A 384 10.23 -18.92 -9.14
C ILE A 384 11.45 -18.74 -10.02
N THR A 385 11.31 -17.87 -11.01
CA THR A 385 12.38 -17.52 -11.92
C THR A 385 12.63 -16.03 -11.95
N LEU A 386 13.90 -15.65 -12.05
CA LEU A 386 14.38 -14.28 -12.20
C LEU A 386 15.02 -14.16 -13.58
N LYS A 387 14.67 -13.14 -14.35
CA LYS A 387 15.22 -12.94 -15.69
C LYS A 387 15.71 -11.51 -15.88
N CYS A 388 16.82 -11.41 -16.57
CA CYS A 388 17.38 -10.17 -17.06
C CYS A 388 17.46 -10.25 -18.58
N VAL A 389 16.67 -9.46 -19.29
CA VAL A 389 16.44 -9.58 -20.74
C VAL A 389 16.99 -8.37 -21.46
N GLY A 390 18.00 -8.57 -22.30
CA GLY A 390 18.54 -7.57 -23.22
C GLY A 390 18.20 -7.88 -24.68
N ASP A 391 18.74 -7.10 -25.61
CA ASP A 391 18.52 -7.29 -27.05
C ASP A 391 19.15 -8.56 -27.60
N THR A 392 20.34 -8.88 -27.11
CA THR A 392 21.16 -10.00 -27.61
C THR A 392 21.42 -11.07 -26.58
N GLU A 393 21.18 -10.79 -25.32
CA GLU A 393 21.48 -11.65 -24.20
C GLU A 393 20.30 -11.71 -23.24
N THR A 394 20.01 -12.91 -22.74
CA THR A 394 19.06 -13.11 -21.63
C THR A 394 19.73 -14.00 -20.60
N LYS A 395 19.72 -13.57 -19.35
CA LYS A 395 20.17 -14.37 -18.21
C LYS A 395 19.00 -14.73 -17.32
N GLU A 396 19.00 -15.96 -16.85
CA GLU A 396 17.93 -16.52 -16.03
C GLU A 396 18.51 -17.21 -14.80
N ILE A 397 17.82 -17.03 -13.68
CA ILE A 397 18.09 -17.70 -12.40
C ILE A 397 16.81 -18.41 -11.98
N GLU A 398 16.82 -19.73 -11.93
CA GLU A 398 15.82 -20.50 -11.21
C GLU A 398 16.13 -20.38 -9.70
N TYR A 399 15.19 -19.87 -8.92
CA TYR A 399 15.42 -19.58 -7.51
C TYR A 399 15.75 -20.86 -6.71
N ALA A 400 16.86 -20.83 -5.99
CA ALA A 400 17.36 -21.99 -5.23
C ALA A 400 18.13 -21.60 -3.95
N TYR A 401 17.92 -20.44 -3.37
CA TYR A 401 18.57 -19.95 -2.14
C TYR A 401 20.12 -19.88 -2.21
N LYS A 402 20.68 -19.67 -3.39
CA LYS A 402 22.14 -19.69 -3.60
C LYS A 402 22.79 -18.31 -3.68
N CYS A 403 22.01 -17.25 -3.47
CA CYS A 403 22.45 -15.85 -3.57
C CYS A 403 23.14 -15.52 -4.91
N ARG A 404 22.68 -16.12 -6.01
CA ARG A 404 23.19 -15.88 -7.36
C ARG A 404 22.69 -14.53 -7.86
N GLU A 405 23.48 -13.96 -8.75
CA GLU A 405 23.19 -12.70 -9.41
C GLU A 405 23.40 -12.84 -10.91
N ALA A 406 22.61 -12.11 -11.69
CA ALA A 406 22.77 -12.02 -13.13
C ALA A 406 22.53 -10.57 -13.57
N GLU A 407 23.38 -10.08 -14.45
CA GLU A 407 23.29 -8.71 -14.98
C GLU A 407 23.43 -8.69 -16.49
N VAL A 408 22.76 -7.76 -17.16
CA VAL A 408 22.81 -7.54 -18.60
C VAL A 408 22.89 -6.05 -18.88
N ALA A 409 23.94 -5.61 -19.57
CA ALA A 409 24.05 -4.22 -20.02
C ALA A 409 22.96 -3.90 -21.06
N GLY A 410 22.27 -2.78 -20.88
CA GLY A 410 21.14 -2.41 -21.73
C GLY A 410 19.92 -3.33 -21.61
N ALA A 411 19.74 -3.97 -20.47
CA ALA A 411 18.57 -4.85 -20.26
C ALA A 411 17.26 -4.09 -20.44
N LYS A 412 16.41 -4.57 -21.34
CA LYS A 412 15.09 -3.97 -21.58
C LYS A 412 14.13 -4.20 -20.42
N GLU A 413 14.21 -5.37 -19.81
CA GLU A 413 13.35 -5.78 -18.72
C GLU A 413 14.12 -6.66 -17.74
N VAL A 414 13.92 -6.43 -16.45
CA VAL A 414 14.28 -7.36 -15.38
C VAL A 414 13.01 -7.77 -14.66
N TYR A 415 12.80 -9.08 -14.45
CA TYR A 415 11.56 -9.53 -13.86
C TYR A 415 11.68 -10.82 -13.05
N ALA A 416 10.70 -11.03 -12.18
CA ALA A 416 10.47 -12.26 -11.48
C ALA A 416 9.09 -12.83 -11.84
N VAL A 417 9.03 -14.14 -12.12
CA VAL A 417 7.78 -14.89 -12.21
C VAL A 417 7.63 -15.69 -10.92
N ILE A 418 6.50 -15.51 -10.28
CA ILE A 418 6.19 -16.05 -8.96
C ILE A 418 4.91 -16.89 -9.05
N PRO A 419 5.01 -18.16 -9.50
CA PRO A 419 3.86 -19.02 -9.78
C PRO A 419 2.91 -19.21 -8.59
N PRO A 420 3.39 -19.33 -7.34
CA PRO A 420 2.49 -19.51 -6.21
C PRO A 420 1.46 -18.40 -6.03
N VAL A 421 1.73 -17.18 -6.51
CA VAL A 421 0.81 -16.05 -6.49
C VAL A 421 0.36 -15.62 -7.89
N ASP A 422 0.62 -16.44 -8.90
CA ASP A 422 0.21 -16.17 -10.28
C ASP A 422 0.62 -14.76 -10.76
N THR A 423 1.81 -14.31 -10.33
CA THR A 423 2.26 -12.92 -10.51
C THR A 423 3.60 -12.88 -11.24
N LYS A 424 3.69 -12.00 -12.23
CA LYS A 424 4.94 -11.48 -12.77
C LYS A 424 5.13 -10.04 -12.26
N VAL A 425 6.29 -9.76 -11.71
CA VAL A 425 6.71 -8.41 -11.33
C VAL A 425 7.93 -8.03 -12.15
N SER A 426 7.89 -6.89 -12.80
CA SER A 426 8.97 -6.44 -13.67
C SER A 426 9.36 -4.99 -13.46
N LEU A 427 10.61 -4.70 -13.77
CA LEU A 427 11.13 -3.35 -13.92
C LEU A 427 11.64 -3.17 -15.34
N THR A 428 11.36 -2.00 -15.90
CA THR A 428 11.97 -1.49 -17.13
C THR A 428 12.67 -0.18 -16.85
N ALA A 429 13.61 0.22 -17.70
CA ALA A 429 14.33 1.47 -17.58
C ALA A 429 14.23 2.29 -18.86
N GLU A 430 14.11 3.62 -18.70
CA GLU A 430 14.15 4.58 -19.79
C GLU A 430 15.49 5.33 -19.77
N GLY A 431 16.09 5.51 -20.91
CA GLY A 431 17.35 6.23 -21.03
C GLY A 431 18.42 5.46 -21.80
N LYS A 432 19.69 5.75 -21.51
CA LYS A 432 20.85 5.13 -22.15
C LYS A 432 21.86 4.72 -21.07
N ASN A 433 22.72 3.76 -21.43
CA ASN A 433 23.86 3.35 -20.58
C ASN A 433 23.46 2.84 -19.18
N TYR A 434 22.44 2.01 -19.11
CA TYR A 434 22.06 1.33 -17.89
C TYR A 434 22.37 -0.17 -17.94
N THR A 435 22.50 -0.78 -16.79
CA THR A 435 22.63 -2.22 -16.61
C THR A 435 21.50 -2.70 -15.72
N GLY A 436 20.73 -3.67 -16.22
CA GLY A 436 19.73 -4.36 -15.41
C GLY A 436 20.34 -5.55 -14.70
N TYR A 437 19.83 -5.86 -13.52
CA TYR A 437 20.29 -7.00 -12.74
C TYR A 437 19.14 -7.64 -11.96
N VAL A 438 19.32 -8.93 -11.69
CA VAL A 438 18.46 -9.73 -10.82
C VAL A 438 19.32 -10.52 -9.85
N LYS A 439 18.82 -10.71 -8.62
CA LYS A 439 19.54 -11.42 -7.57
C LYS A 439 18.58 -12.23 -6.72
N GLU A 440 18.97 -13.44 -6.37
CA GLU A 440 18.30 -14.22 -5.33
C GLU A 440 18.94 -13.96 -3.95
N GLY A 441 18.13 -13.96 -2.92
CA GLY A 441 18.58 -13.81 -1.54
C GLY A 441 17.66 -14.58 -0.59
N TYR A 442 17.97 -14.51 0.68
CA TYR A 442 17.18 -15.15 1.73
C TYR A 442 17.27 -14.36 3.03
N ALA A 443 16.10 -14.04 3.61
CA ALA A 443 15.98 -13.54 4.98
C ALA A 443 14.63 -13.99 5.55
N PHE A 444 14.58 -15.13 6.19
CA PHE A 444 13.37 -15.82 6.72
C PHE A 444 12.33 -16.21 5.66
N SER A 445 12.41 -15.64 4.48
CA SER A 445 11.62 -15.99 3.31
C SER A 445 12.45 -15.73 2.06
N PRO A 446 11.99 -16.20 0.91
CA PRO A 446 12.62 -15.93 -0.37
C PRO A 446 12.67 -14.45 -0.68
N MET A 447 13.85 -13.91 -0.87
CA MET A 447 14.09 -12.53 -1.26
C MET A 447 14.53 -12.48 -2.72
N LEU A 448 13.91 -11.58 -3.46
CA LEU A 448 14.14 -11.36 -4.86
C LEU A 448 14.57 -9.91 -5.06
N THR A 449 15.70 -9.66 -5.70
CA THR A 449 16.11 -8.29 -6.04
C THR A 449 16.04 -8.11 -7.56
N LEU A 450 15.37 -7.06 -7.97
CA LEU A 450 15.34 -6.58 -9.36
C LEU A 450 15.88 -5.15 -9.34
N GLY A 451 16.69 -4.77 -10.30
CA GLY A 451 17.21 -3.42 -10.31
C GLY A 451 17.89 -2.98 -11.59
N TYR A 452 18.22 -1.70 -11.59
CA TYR A 452 18.96 -1.04 -12.65
C TYR A 452 20.00 -0.11 -12.08
N THR A 453 21.18 -0.11 -12.68
CA THR A 453 22.22 0.87 -12.41
C THR A 453 22.47 1.75 -13.63
N THR A 454 22.69 3.04 -13.42
CA THR A 454 23.06 4.00 -14.46
C THR A 454 23.94 5.10 -13.86
N THR A 455 24.76 5.73 -14.70
CA THR A 455 25.53 6.92 -14.32
C THR A 455 24.86 8.16 -14.87
N LEU A 456 24.63 9.16 -14.01
CA LEU A 456 23.98 10.41 -14.36
C LEU A 456 24.92 11.60 -14.13
N LYS A 457 24.78 12.60 -14.99
CA LYS A 457 25.37 13.92 -14.88
C LYS A 457 24.39 14.94 -14.30
N ASN A 458 24.90 16.12 -14.04
CA ASN A 458 24.10 17.25 -13.61
C ASN A 458 22.93 17.52 -14.58
N LYS A 459 21.73 17.70 -14.04
CA LYS A 459 20.45 17.93 -14.77
C LYS A 459 19.97 16.75 -15.63
N GLU A 460 20.48 15.56 -15.42
CA GLU A 460 19.97 14.35 -16.06
C GLU A 460 18.88 13.68 -15.23
N VAL A 461 18.10 12.86 -15.91
CA VAL A 461 16.95 12.12 -15.35
C VAL A 461 17.11 10.65 -15.66
N PHE A 462 16.82 9.82 -14.68
CA PHE A 462 16.66 8.39 -14.86
C PHE A 462 15.25 7.97 -14.47
N ALA A 463 14.59 7.23 -15.34
CA ALA A 463 13.25 6.72 -15.08
C ALA A 463 13.21 5.20 -15.13
N THR A 464 12.46 4.62 -14.19
CA THR A 464 12.15 3.19 -14.17
C THR A 464 10.67 2.98 -14.00
N CYS A 465 10.13 1.92 -14.58
CA CYS A 465 8.73 1.56 -14.47
C CYS A 465 8.61 0.18 -13.81
N LEU A 466 7.85 0.13 -12.73
CA LEU A 466 7.44 -1.10 -12.07
C LEU A 466 6.11 -1.55 -12.64
N LYS A 467 6.00 -2.80 -13.07
CA LYS A 467 4.74 -3.40 -13.50
C LYS A 467 4.46 -4.66 -12.70
N VAL A 468 3.20 -4.80 -12.31
CA VAL A 468 2.68 -5.99 -11.61
C VAL A 468 1.56 -6.56 -12.45
N GLU A 469 1.75 -7.77 -12.95
CA GLU A 469 0.79 -8.42 -13.84
C GLU A 469 0.61 -9.90 -13.49
N LYS A 470 -0.43 -10.49 -14.04
CA LYS A 470 -0.63 -11.93 -13.92
C LYS A 470 0.50 -12.66 -14.64
N ALA A 471 1.01 -13.73 -14.03
CA ALA A 471 1.91 -14.65 -14.72
C ALA A 471 1.15 -15.40 -15.83
N ASP A 472 1.77 -15.51 -17.00
CA ASP A 472 1.23 -16.27 -18.15
C ASP A 472 1.35 -17.79 -17.91
#